data_bd8a743a21be72ff4f537d2182f20748
#
_entry.id   bd8a743a21be72ff4f537d2182f20748
#
_cell.length_a   1.000
_cell.length_b   1.000
_cell.length_c   1.000
_cell.angle_alpha   90.00
_cell.angle_beta   90.00
_cell.angle_gamma   90.00
#
_symmetry.space_group_name_H-M   'P 1'
#
loop_
_entity.id
_entity.type
_entity.pdbx_description
1 polymer ?
#
loop_
_entity_poly.entity_id
_entity_poly.type
_entity_poly.pdbx_seq_one_letter_code
_entity_poly.pdbx_strand_id
1 'polypeptide(L)'
;MFSKTCEYGIRATIFIASQSYQNKRVGLKDIAKKIDSPEAFTAKILQILSKSNIIHSIKGVGGGFDIPRETMKDIKLAQIVNALEGDRVFTGCGLGLTHCSEDHPCPMHEKFKSIRNELAFMLENTNLEELALGIKTGDTFLRY
;
A
#
# COMPACT_ATOMS: atom_id res chain seq x y z
N MET A 1 10.44 8.49 1.38
CA MET A 1 9.85 7.72 2.50
C MET A 1 9.57 6.28 2.07
N PHE A 2 8.70 6.08 1.11
CA PHE A 2 8.47 4.76 0.54
C PHE A 2 9.23 4.59 -0.77
N SER A 3 9.54 3.33 -1.15
CA SER A 3 10.05 3.04 -2.49
C SER A 3 8.98 3.31 -3.55
N LYS A 4 9.39 3.40 -4.82
CA LYS A 4 8.42 3.56 -5.92
C LYS A 4 7.44 2.39 -6.00
N THR A 5 7.93 1.18 -5.76
CA THR A 5 7.07 -0.02 -5.70
C THR A 5 5.97 0.16 -4.65
N CYS A 6 6.35 0.61 -3.45
CA CYS A 6 5.41 0.81 -2.36
C CYS A 6 4.43 1.96 -2.64
N GLU A 7 4.93 3.08 -3.14
CA GLU A 7 4.07 4.22 -3.53
C GLU A 7 3.01 3.81 -4.54
N TYR A 8 3.42 3.12 -5.60
CA TYR A 8 2.50 2.64 -6.62
C TYR A 8 1.53 1.59 -6.07
N GLY A 9 2.03 0.69 -5.23
CA GLY A 9 1.19 -0.35 -4.63
C GLY A 9 0.12 0.19 -3.70
N ILE A 10 0.46 1.16 -2.87
CA ILE A 10 -0.51 1.84 -1.99
C ILE A 10 -1.57 2.55 -2.83
N ARG A 11 -1.14 3.33 -3.83
CA ARG A 11 -2.07 4.04 -4.72
C ARG A 11 -2.98 3.08 -5.49
N ALA A 12 -2.42 2.00 -6.01
CA ALA A 12 -3.20 0.98 -6.72
C ALA A 12 -4.26 0.35 -5.81
N THR A 13 -3.88 -0.03 -4.61
CA THR A 13 -4.78 -0.65 -3.64
C THR A 13 -5.93 0.28 -3.25
N ILE A 14 -5.63 1.55 -2.98
CA ILE A 14 -6.65 2.55 -2.67
C ILE A 14 -7.60 2.75 -3.85
N PHE A 15 -7.07 2.82 -5.06
CA PHE A 15 -7.90 2.98 -6.25
C PHE A 15 -8.82 1.78 -6.47
N ILE A 16 -8.29 0.56 -6.39
CA ILE A 16 -9.09 -0.66 -6.52
C ILE A 16 -10.19 -0.69 -5.45
N ALA A 17 -9.85 -0.37 -4.21
CA ALA A 17 -10.81 -0.32 -3.11
C ALA A 17 -11.92 0.70 -3.37
N SER A 18 -11.57 1.90 -3.84
CA SER A 18 -12.56 2.94 -4.15
C SER A 18 -13.53 2.51 -5.25
N GLN A 19 -13.04 1.80 -6.27
CA GLN A 19 -13.87 1.26 -7.34
C GLN A 19 -14.72 0.08 -6.86
N SER A 20 -14.17 -0.80 -6.03
CA SER A 20 -14.90 -1.91 -5.42
C SER A 20 -16.02 -1.42 -4.51
N TYR A 21 -15.85 -0.28 -3.88
CA TYR A 21 -16.90 0.37 -3.09
C TYR A 21 -18.12 0.74 -3.93
N GLN A 22 -17.94 0.91 -5.24
CA GLN A 22 -18.98 1.16 -6.23
C GLN A 22 -19.36 -0.11 -7.02
N ASN A 23 -18.95 -1.28 -6.54
CA ASN A 23 -19.17 -2.58 -7.19
C ASN A 23 -18.53 -2.68 -8.57
N LYS A 24 -17.39 -2.03 -8.77
CA LYS A 24 -16.66 -2.05 -10.05
C LYS A 24 -15.33 -2.78 -9.90
N ARG A 25 -15.03 -3.65 -10.87
CA ARG A 25 -13.68 -4.20 -11.07
C ARG A 25 -12.91 -3.30 -12.01
N VAL A 26 -11.59 -3.29 -11.87
CA VAL A 26 -10.71 -2.49 -12.72
C VAL A 26 -9.61 -3.36 -13.30
N GLY A 27 -9.29 -3.13 -14.56
CA GLY A 27 -8.22 -3.84 -15.26
C GLY A 27 -6.86 -3.18 -15.05
N LEU A 28 -5.80 -3.91 -15.43
CA LEU A 28 -4.42 -3.45 -15.33
C LEU A 28 -4.20 -2.08 -15.99
N LYS A 29 -4.71 -1.88 -17.20
CA LYS A 29 -4.50 -0.63 -17.95
C LYS A 29 -5.13 0.57 -17.25
N ASP A 30 -6.34 0.40 -16.70
CA ASP A 30 -7.04 1.46 -15.98
C ASP A 30 -6.31 1.84 -14.70
N ILE A 31 -5.82 0.84 -13.98
CA ILE A 31 -5.06 1.05 -12.75
C ILE A 31 -3.77 1.81 -13.07
N ALA A 32 -2.99 1.32 -14.03
CA ALA A 32 -1.72 1.93 -14.42
C ALA A 32 -1.89 3.40 -14.84
N LYS A 33 -2.94 3.68 -15.62
CA LYS A 33 -3.27 5.04 -16.06
C LYS A 33 -3.64 5.93 -14.87
N LYS A 34 -4.48 5.42 -13.96
CA LYS A 34 -4.98 6.20 -12.82
C LYS A 34 -3.87 6.57 -11.84
N ILE A 35 -2.94 5.66 -11.58
CA ILE A 35 -1.83 5.90 -10.65
C ILE A 35 -0.57 6.44 -11.35
N ASP A 36 -0.63 6.65 -12.65
CA ASP A 36 0.49 7.17 -13.46
C ASP A 36 1.75 6.30 -13.29
N SER A 37 1.61 5.01 -13.56
CA SER A 37 2.65 4.00 -13.42
C SER A 37 2.82 3.21 -14.73
N PRO A 38 4.04 2.78 -15.08
CA PRO A 38 4.23 1.89 -16.22
C PRO A 38 3.42 0.60 -16.07
N GLU A 39 2.77 0.18 -17.14
CA GLU A 39 1.86 -0.97 -17.13
C GLU A 39 2.56 -2.27 -16.68
N ALA A 40 3.76 -2.55 -17.20
CA ALA A 40 4.52 -3.73 -16.82
C ALA A 40 4.92 -3.74 -15.35
N PHE A 41 5.26 -2.59 -14.79
CA PHE A 41 5.60 -2.44 -13.39
C PHE A 41 4.35 -2.60 -12.51
N THR A 42 3.24 -2.01 -12.92
CA THR A 42 1.95 -2.16 -12.26
C THR A 42 1.53 -3.62 -12.20
N ALA A 43 1.70 -4.38 -13.29
CA ALA A 43 1.37 -5.80 -13.33
C ALA A 43 2.13 -6.61 -12.25
N LYS A 44 3.41 -6.33 -12.05
CA LYS A 44 4.22 -6.99 -11.03
C LYS A 44 3.73 -6.67 -9.61
N ILE A 45 3.40 -5.40 -9.37
CA ILE A 45 2.87 -4.95 -8.08
C ILE A 45 1.55 -5.64 -7.78
N LEU A 46 0.63 -5.68 -8.74
CA LEU A 46 -0.67 -6.33 -8.58
C LEU A 46 -0.52 -7.83 -8.34
N GLN A 47 0.47 -8.46 -8.94
CA GLN A 47 0.77 -9.87 -8.69
C GLN A 47 1.19 -10.11 -7.24
N ILE A 48 2.05 -9.25 -6.69
CA ILE A 48 2.48 -9.33 -5.28
C ILE A 48 1.27 -9.17 -4.36
N LEU A 49 0.45 -8.17 -4.59
CA LEU A 49 -0.73 -7.88 -3.79
C LEU A 49 -1.77 -9.01 -3.85
N SER A 50 -1.94 -9.62 -5.02
CA SER A 50 -2.84 -10.78 -5.20
C SER A 50 -2.34 -12.00 -4.42
N LYS A 51 -1.04 -12.28 -4.48
CA LYS A 51 -0.42 -13.39 -3.75
C LYS A 51 -0.51 -13.21 -2.24
N SER A 52 -0.51 -11.97 -1.77
CA SER A 52 -0.65 -11.61 -0.36
C SER A 52 -2.12 -11.55 0.10
N ASN A 53 -3.06 -11.89 -0.76
CA ASN A 53 -4.51 -11.88 -0.50
C ASN A 53 -5.05 -10.48 -0.12
N ILE A 54 -4.38 -9.42 -0.54
CA ILE A 54 -4.86 -8.06 -0.33
C ILE A 54 -5.88 -7.69 -1.39
N ILE A 55 -5.64 -8.09 -2.64
CA ILE A 55 -6.58 -7.88 -3.75
C ILE A 55 -6.94 -9.23 -4.38
N HIS A 56 -8.09 -9.28 -5.03
CA HIS A 56 -8.53 -10.42 -5.82
C HIS A 56 -8.28 -10.17 -7.30
N SER A 57 -7.68 -11.15 -7.97
CA SER A 57 -7.49 -11.13 -9.42
C SER A 57 -8.48 -12.10 -10.06
N ILE A 58 -9.30 -11.61 -10.98
CA ILE A 58 -10.30 -12.40 -11.68
C ILE A 58 -9.98 -12.37 -13.17
N LYS A 59 -9.76 -13.55 -13.74
CA LYS A 59 -9.39 -13.70 -15.15
C LYS A 59 -10.60 -13.74 -16.06
N GLY A 60 -10.38 -13.47 -17.36
CA GLY A 60 -11.38 -13.61 -18.40
C GLY A 60 -12.22 -12.37 -18.65
N VAL A 61 -13.28 -12.55 -19.44
CA VAL A 61 -14.23 -11.48 -19.77
C VAL A 61 -14.98 -11.04 -18.51
N GLY A 62 -15.04 -9.74 -18.27
CA GLY A 62 -15.59 -9.20 -17.02
C GLY A 62 -14.68 -9.32 -15.83
N GLY A 63 -13.43 -9.79 -16.03
CA GLY A 63 -12.41 -9.91 -14.99
C GLY A 63 -11.79 -8.58 -14.63
N GLY A 64 -10.68 -8.66 -13.91
CA GLY A 64 -9.93 -7.52 -13.40
C GLY A 64 -9.58 -7.73 -11.93
N PHE A 65 -9.44 -6.62 -11.22
CA PHE A 65 -9.05 -6.63 -9.80
C PHE A 65 -10.16 -5.99 -8.97
N ASP A 66 -10.41 -6.59 -7.81
CA ASP A 66 -11.31 -6.02 -6.82
C ASP A 66 -10.85 -6.35 -5.39
N ILE A 67 -11.52 -5.74 -4.43
CA ILE A 67 -11.33 -6.01 -3.00
C ILE A 67 -12.72 -6.12 -2.38
N PRO A 68 -13.07 -7.23 -1.73
CA PRO A 68 -14.37 -7.35 -1.06
C PRO A 68 -14.55 -6.25 -0.01
N ARG A 69 -15.71 -5.61 -0.01
CA ARG A 69 -15.99 -4.48 0.90
C ARG A 69 -15.84 -4.86 2.37
N GLU A 70 -16.28 -6.06 2.72
CA GLU A 70 -16.22 -6.56 4.09
C GLU A 70 -14.80 -6.77 4.61
N THR A 71 -13.81 -6.87 3.74
CA THR A 71 -12.39 -7.02 4.13
C THR A 71 -11.66 -5.70 4.29
N MET A 72 -12.16 -4.61 3.73
CA MET A 72 -11.45 -3.33 3.65
C MET A 72 -11.13 -2.75 5.03
N LYS A 73 -12.01 -2.89 6.00
CA LYS A 73 -11.81 -2.39 7.37
C LYS A 73 -10.70 -3.15 8.10
N ASP A 74 -10.42 -4.37 7.68
CA ASP A 74 -9.40 -5.24 8.30
C ASP A 74 -8.04 -5.16 7.59
N ILE A 75 -7.98 -4.54 6.41
CA ILE A 75 -6.73 -4.34 5.69
C ILE A 75 -6.09 -3.02 6.12
N LYS A 76 -4.94 -3.13 6.80
CA LYS A 76 -4.16 -1.98 7.26
C LYS A 76 -3.08 -1.61 6.25
N LEU A 77 -2.69 -0.33 6.21
CA LEU A 77 -1.57 0.10 5.37
C LEU A 77 -0.29 -0.68 5.67
N ALA A 78 -0.09 -1.06 6.92
CA ALA A 78 1.07 -1.88 7.32
C ALA A 78 1.14 -3.20 6.56
N GLN A 79 0.01 -3.84 6.28
CA GLN A 79 -0.02 -5.10 5.50
C GLN A 79 0.40 -4.87 4.06
N ILE A 80 -0.02 -3.78 3.46
CA ILE A 80 0.34 -3.41 2.08
C ILE A 80 1.84 -3.13 1.99
N VAL A 81 2.36 -2.31 2.91
CA VAL A 81 3.79 -1.97 2.97
C VAL A 81 4.63 -3.23 3.19
N ASN A 82 4.23 -4.08 4.12
CA ASN A 82 4.94 -5.32 4.40
C ASN A 82 4.96 -6.27 3.19
N ALA A 83 3.87 -6.36 2.45
CA ALA A 83 3.79 -7.20 1.25
C ALA A 83 4.75 -6.72 0.15
N LEU A 84 4.94 -5.40 0.04
CA LEU A 84 5.73 -4.79 -1.03
C LEU A 84 7.20 -4.57 -0.67
N GLU A 85 7.51 -4.26 0.57
CA GLU A 85 8.87 -3.91 1.03
C GLU A 85 9.38 -4.77 2.18
N GLY A 86 8.56 -5.66 2.73
CA GLY A 86 8.89 -6.37 3.96
C GLY A 86 8.81 -5.45 5.18
N ASP A 87 9.54 -5.79 6.24
CA ASP A 87 9.47 -5.11 7.54
C ASP A 87 10.47 -3.96 7.70
N ARG A 88 11.24 -3.66 6.68
CA ARG A 88 12.33 -2.67 6.75
C ARG A 88 11.88 -1.29 7.23
N VAL A 89 10.69 -0.86 6.84
CA VAL A 89 10.11 0.42 7.27
C VAL A 89 9.92 0.44 8.79
N PHE A 90 9.66 -0.73 9.38
CA PHE A 90 9.36 -0.86 10.82
C PHE A 90 10.61 -1.12 11.67
N THR A 91 11.63 -1.75 11.10
CA THR A 91 12.78 -2.26 11.87
C THR A 91 14.14 -1.76 11.38
N GLY A 92 14.21 -1.17 10.19
CA GLY A 92 15.46 -0.77 9.55
C GLY A 92 16.12 0.44 10.19
N CYS A 93 17.44 0.56 10.01
CA CYS A 93 18.20 1.73 10.42
C CYS A 93 17.98 2.89 9.43
N GLY A 94 17.68 4.09 9.95
CA GLY A 94 17.49 5.29 9.13
C GLY A 94 18.74 5.72 8.37
N LEU A 95 19.94 5.33 8.84
CA LEU A 95 21.20 5.55 8.12
C LEU A 95 21.56 4.41 7.17
N GLY A 96 20.73 3.37 7.08
CA GLY A 96 20.99 2.24 6.19
C GLY A 96 22.04 1.26 6.70
N LEU A 97 22.37 1.29 7.99
CA LEU A 97 23.27 0.31 8.59
C LEU A 97 22.59 -1.07 8.61
N THR A 98 23.41 -2.10 8.68
CA THR A 98 22.95 -3.50 8.62
C THR A 98 21.92 -3.83 9.71
N HIS A 99 22.12 -3.31 10.91
CA HIS A 99 21.23 -3.53 12.04
C HIS A 99 20.92 -2.22 12.75
N CYS A 100 19.69 -2.10 13.24
CA CYS A 100 19.30 -1.06 14.18
C CYS A 100 19.41 -1.66 15.58
N SER A 101 20.47 -1.31 16.30
CA SER A 101 20.81 -1.88 17.61
C SER A 101 20.67 -0.85 18.72
N GLU A 102 20.01 -1.23 19.79
CA GLU A 102 19.93 -0.40 21.00
C GLU A 102 21.23 -0.47 21.82
N ASP A 103 21.93 -1.60 21.73
CA ASP A 103 23.20 -1.80 22.44
C ASP A 103 24.36 -1.05 21.76
N HIS A 104 24.28 -0.89 20.44
CA HIS A 104 25.28 -0.17 19.65
C HIS A 104 24.58 0.85 18.75
N PRO A 105 23.97 1.90 19.34
CA PRO A 105 23.15 2.84 18.58
C PRO A 105 23.98 3.69 17.62
N CYS A 106 23.42 3.95 16.43
CA CYS A 106 24.00 4.93 15.52
C CYS A 106 23.76 6.37 16.06
N PRO A 107 24.50 7.38 15.55
CA PRO A 107 24.35 8.76 16.04
C PRO A 107 22.94 9.34 15.95
N MET A 108 22.09 8.78 15.08
CA MET A 108 20.71 9.24 14.87
C MET A 108 19.66 8.27 15.41
N HIS A 109 20.08 7.26 16.18
CA HIS A 109 19.22 6.15 16.59
C HIS A 109 17.92 6.61 17.26
N GLU A 110 18.02 7.41 18.30
CA GLU A 110 16.83 7.84 19.06
C GLU A 110 15.88 8.70 18.22
N LYS A 111 16.43 9.55 17.37
CA LYS A 111 15.62 10.42 16.50
C LYS A 111 14.88 9.63 15.42
N PHE A 112 15.56 8.72 14.75
CA PHE A 112 14.93 7.84 13.76
C PHE A 112 13.96 6.86 14.40
N LYS A 113 14.29 6.32 15.57
CA LYS A 113 13.42 5.40 16.30
C LYS A 113 12.07 6.04 16.60
N SER A 114 12.06 7.28 17.08
CA SER A 114 10.84 8.03 17.36
C SER A 114 9.97 8.20 16.12
N ILE A 115 10.56 8.66 15.02
CA ILE A 115 9.85 8.87 13.74
C ILE A 115 9.34 7.54 13.20
N ARG A 116 10.17 6.50 13.24
CA ARG A 116 9.79 5.17 12.76
C ARG A 116 8.62 4.60 13.56
N ASN A 117 8.59 4.80 14.86
CA ASN A 117 7.50 4.34 15.71
C ASN A 117 6.19 5.07 15.39
N GLU A 118 6.25 6.38 15.13
CA GLU A 118 5.08 7.15 14.71
C GLU A 118 4.58 6.70 13.34
N LEU A 119 5.50 6.45 12.41
CA LEU A 119 5.15 5.92 11.09
C LEU A 119 4.50 4.53 11.21
N ALA A 120 5.09 3.64 11.99
CA ALA A 120 4.53 2.32 12.24
C ALA A 120 3.13 2.40 12.83
N PHE A 121 2.92 3.28 13.80
CA PHE A 121 1.61 3.50 14.40
C PHE A 121 0.59 3.96 13.36
N MET A 122 0.94 4.92 12.53
CA MET A 122 0.06 5.40 11.46
C MET A 122 -0.30 4.27 10.49
N LEU A 123 0.69 3.49 10.05
CA LEU A 123 0.48 2.39 9.11
C LEU A 123 -0.38 1.27 9.70
N GLU A 124 -0.21 0.96 10.98
CA GLU A 124 -0.95 -0.10 11.68
C GLU A 124 -2.37 0.32 12.05
N ASN A 125 -2.66 1.62 12.11
CA ASN A 125 -3.94 2.16 12.52
C ASN A 125 -4.74 2.83 11.40
N THR A 126 -4.25 2.75 10.16
CA THR A 126 -4.97 3.25 8.99
C THR A 126 -5.48 2.09 8.16
N ASN A 127 -6.79 1.97 8.00
CA ASN A 127 -7.38 0.90 7.21
C ASN A 127 -7.76 1.36 5.81
N LEU A 128 -7.95 0.39 4.93
CA LEU A 128 -8.22 0.63 3.53
C LEU A 128 -9.60 1.26 3.30
N GLU A 129 -10.58 0.91 4.14
CA GLU A 129 -11.95 1.45 4.01
C GLU A 129 -11.98 2.97 4.15
N GLU A 130 -11.33 3.52 5.18
CA GLU A 130 -11.30 4.98 5.38
C GLU A 130 -10.63 5.72 4.21
N LEU A 131 -9.58 5.13 3.63
CA LEU A 131 -8.89 5.70 2.48
C LEU A 131 -9.75 5.66 1.21
N ALA A 132 -10.43 4.54 0.99
CA ALA A 132 -11.34 4.38 -0.14
C ALA A 132 -12.55 5.32 -0.04
N LEU A 133 -13.08 5.49 1.16
CA LEU A 133 -14.19 6.43 1.39
C LEU A 133 -13.80 7.87 1.11
N GLY A 134 -12.61 8.29 1.51
CA GLY A 134 -12.11 9.64 1.22
C GLY A 134 -12.07 9.94 -0.28
N ILE A 135 -11.65 8.96 -1.08
CA ILE A 135 -11.67 9.08 -2.55
C ILE A 135 -13.11 9.14 -3.07
N LYS A 136 -13.96 8.27 -2.57
CA LYS A 136 -15.36 8.18 -3.00
C LYS A 136 -16.14 9.46 -2.73
N THR A 137 -15.93 10.07 -1.57
CA THR A 137 -16.62 11.30 -1.18
C THR A 137 -16.06 12.55 -1.85
N GLY A 138 -14.88 12.46 -2.46
CA GLY A 138 -14.20 13.60 -3.06
C GLY A 138 -13.42 14.46 -2.08
N ASP A 139 -13.23 14.00 -0.86
CA ASP A 139 -12.45 14.70 0.16
C ASP A 139 -10.94 14.56 -0.07
N THR A 140 -10.54 13.46 -0.70
CA THR A 140 -9.15 13.18 -1.03
C THR A 140 -9.01 12.71 -2.48
N PHE A 141 -7.80 12.84 -3.04
CA PHE A 141 -7.53 12.54 -4.45
C PHE A 141 -6.23 11.79 -4.61
N LEU A 142 -6.21 10.80 -5.51
CA LEU A 142 -4.99 10.12 -5.94
C LEU A 142 -4.34 10.83 -7.13
N ARG A 143 -5.14 11.58 -7.88
CA ARG A 143 -4.72 12.36 -9.03
C ARG A 143 -5.76 13.45 -9.29
N TYR A 144 -5.30 14.60 -9.67
CA TYR A 144 -6.17 15.75 -9.97
C TYR A 144 -5.71 16.50 -11.23
#